data_499529e9223acbc458db9f6e5bdaffdb
#
_entry.id   499529e9223acbc458db9f6e5bdaffdb
#
_cell.length_a   1.000
_cell.length_b   1.000
_cell.length_c   1.000
_cell.angle_alpha   90.00
_cell.angle_beta   90.00
_cell.angle_gamma   90.00
#
_symmetry.space_group_name_H-M   'P 1'
#
loop_
_entity.id
_entity.type
_entity.pdbx_description
1 polymer ?
#
loop_
_entity_poly.entity_id
_entity_poly.type
_entity_poly.pdbx_seq_one_letter_code
_entity_poly.pdbx_strand_id
1 'polypeptide(L)'
;MTTRRDFIKHLITGGVSIAFAPRLFSSRALFEDDPWQSVMPGILARIKAPLFPKRDFVITKFGAKGDGLTNCTAAFQKAIAACSKAGGGRVVVPQGTFLSGAIHVKNNVNLVVSRGATIKFSKDPNDYLPVVFSRWEGTELMNYSPFIYAFEQRNIAITGEGTLDGQSGMDSWWPWIGRVNYGWKEGTPNQRSDRAALQQMAEQGVHVKERMFGAGHYLRPQFIQPYRCQNVLIEGVQIVNSPM
;
A
#
# COMPACT_ATOMS: atom_id res chain seq x y z
N MET A 1 35.16 -22.59 0.42
CA MET A 1 34.10 -21.99 -0.38
C MET A 1 34.73 -21.20 -1.52
N THR A 2 34.80 -21.79 -2.71
CA THR A 2 35.40 -21.22 -3.91
C THR A 2 34.42 -20.20 -4.53
N THR A 3 34.85 -18.97 -4.72
CA THR A 3 34.00 -17.91 -5.28
C THR A 3 33.93 -18.05 -6.79
N ARG A 4 32.85 -17.50 -7.42
CA ARG A 4 32.63 -17.48 -8.88
C ARG A 4 33.82 -16.91 -9.68
N ARG A 5 34.72 -16.15 -9.04
CA ARG A 5 35.93 -15.59 -9.64
C ARG A 5 37.06 -16.62 -9.82
N ASP A 6 37.09 -17.67 -9.01
CA ASP A 6 38.18 -18.68 -9.06
C ASP A 6 37.94 -19.69 -10.17
N PHE A 7 36.69 -19.89 -10.62
CA PHE A 7 36.35 -20.80 -11.70
C PHE A 7 36.82 -20.30 -13.09
N ILE A 8 36.94 -19.00 -13.25
CA ILE A 8 37.36 -18.40 -14.55
C ILE A 8 38.90 -18.43 -14.74
N LYS A 9 39.69 -18.52 -13.67
CA LYS A 9 41.16 -18.51 -13.74
C LYS A 9 41.79 -19.85 -14.13
N HIS A 10 41.06 -20.94 -14.06
CA HIS A 10 41.60 -22.30 -14.34
C HIS A 10 41.35 -22.79 -15.77
N LEU A 11 40.83 -21.97 -16.66
CA LEU A 11 40.56 -22.32 -18.05
C LEU A 11 41.60 -21.82 -19.08
N ILE A 12 42.75 -21.26 -18.58
CA ILE A 12 43.76 -20.63 -19.47
C ILE A 12 45.13 -21.31 -19.39
N THR A 13 45.21 -22.57 -19.02
CA THR A 13 46.52 -23.30 -19.13
C THR A 13 46.31 -24.73 -19.60
N GLY A 14 46.25 -24.90 -20.92
CA GLY A 14 46.25 -26.21 -21.56
C GLY A 14 46.26 -26.04 -23.08
N GLY A 15 47.44 -25.77 -23.61
CA GLY A 15 47.62 -25.67 -25.06
C GLY A 15 47.40 -27.00 -25.76
N VAL A 16 46.42 -27.06 -26.65
CA VAL A 16 46.37 -28.00 -27.78
C VAL A 16 45.91 -27.22 -28.98
N SER A 17 46.82 -26.95 -29.90
CA SER A 17 46.51 -26.32 -31.21
C SER A 17 45.75 -27.31 -32.06
N ILE A 18 44.45 -27.12 -32.21
CA ILE A 18 43.67 -27.74 -33.26
C ILE A 18 43.11 -26.60 -34.11
N ALA A 19 43.59 -26.50 -35.37
CA ALA A 19 43.11 -25.58 -36.36
C ALA A 19 41.67 -25.95 -36.72
N PHE A 20 40.72 -25.18 -36.19
CA PHE A 20 39.32 -25.20 -36.64
C PHE A 20 39.01 -23.85 -37.28
N ALA A 21 38.51 -23.92 -38.53
CA ALA A 21 37.98 -22.79 -39.26
C ALA A 21 37.02 -21.93 -38.40
N PRO A 22 37.02 -20.59 -38.50
CA PRO A 22 36.10 -19.76 -37.78
C PRO A 22 34.70 -19.97 -38.36
N ARG A 23 33.93 -20.92 -37.83
CA ARG A 23 32.49 -20.78 -37.89
C ARG A 23 32.15 -19.59 -37.02
N LEU A 24 31.78 -18.50 -37.64
CA LEU A 24 31.10 -17.39 -37.03
C LEU A 24 29.87 -17.94 -36.27
N PHE A 25 30.06 -18.35 -35.05
CA PHE A 25 28.94 -18.43 -34.12
C PHE A 25 28.47 -16.99 -33.93
N SER A 26 27.47 -16.67 -34.72
CA SER A 26 26.70 -15.46 -34.52
C SER A 26 26.23 -15.48 -33.04
N SER A 27 26.84 -14.63 -32.21
CA SER A 27 26.46 -14.41 -30.80
C SER A 27 25.05 -13.80 -30.67
N ARG A 28 24.27 -13.87 -31.74
CA ARG A 28 22.87 -13.40 -31.79
C ARG A 28 21.85 -14.35 -31.18
N ALA A 29 22.25 -15.59 -30.85
CA ALA A 29 21.32 -16.62 -30.38
C ALA A 29 21.23 -16.78 -28.85
N LEU A 30 21.90 -15.94 -28.06
CA LEU A 30 21.84 -15.97 -26.59
C LEU A 30 21.16 -14.74 -25.96
N PHE A 31 20.60 -13.85 -26.78
CA PHE A 31 19.73 -12.74 -26.34
C PHE A 31 18.32 -12.90 -26.89
N GLU A 32 17.85 -14.14 -26.95
CA GLU A 32 16.44 -14.38 -27.23
C GLU A 32 15.61 -13.95 -26.02
N ASP A 33 14.86 -12.89 -26.25
CA ASP A 33 13.71 -12.41 -25.49
C ASP A 33 13.95 -12.04 -24.02
N ASP A 34 14.67 -10.92 -23.82
CA ASP A 34 14.50 -10.20 -22.56
C ASP A 34 13.01 -9.77 -22.45
N PRO A 35 12.23 -10.35 -21.50
CA PRO A 35 10.80 -10.06 -21.36
C PRO A 35 10.53 -8.57 -21.13
N TRP A 36 11.50 -7.82 -20.62
CA TRP A 36 11.40 -6.37 -20.43
C TRP A 36 11.38 -5.62 -21.76
N GLN A 37 12.02 -6.18 -22.78
CA GLN A 37 12.06 -5.58 -24.13
C GLN A 37 10.92 -6.05 -25.01
N SER A 38 10.53 -7.32 -24.90
CA SER A 38 9.54 -7.94 -25.79
C SER A 38 8.11 -7.87 -25.25
N VAL A 39 7.90 -8.15 -23.95
CA VAL A 39 6.58 -8.28 -23.34
C VAL A 39 6.13 -7.01 -22.63
N MET A 40 7.04 -6.34 -21.90
CA MET A 40 6.71 -5.18 -21.07
C MET A 40 6.06 -4.03 -21.86
N PRO A 41 6.53 -3.64 -23.06
CA PRO A 41 5.89 -2.57 -23.83
C PRO A 41 4.42 -2.86 -24.14
N GLY A 42 4.09 -4.12 -24.47
CA GLY A 42 2.74 -4.56 -24.73
C GLY A 42 1.84 -4.53 -23.48
N ILE A 43 2.40 -4.78 -22.30
CA ILE A 43 1.69 -4.64 -21.03
C ILE A 43 1.43 -3.16 -20.74
N LEU A 44 2.46 -2.32 -20.81
CA LEU A 44 2.37 -0.88 -20.53
C LEU A 44 1.39 -0.17 -21.45
N ALA A 45 1.32 -0.54 -22.72
CA ALA A 45 0.39 0.04 -23.69
C ALA A 45 -1.09 -0.19 -23.33
N ARG A 46 -1.39 -1.24 -22.56
CA ARG A 46 -2.75 -1.57 -22.09
C ARG A 46 -3.11 -0.89 -20.77
N ILE A 47 -2.12 -0.47 -19.99
CA ILE A 47 -2.34 0.22 -18.72
C ILE A 47 -2.66 1.68 -19.01
N LYS A 48 -3.86 2.11 -18.63
CA LYS A 48 -4.30 3.50 -18.77
C LYS A 48 -4.63 4.07 -17.41
N ALA A 49 -4.01 5.21 -17.09
CA ALA A 49 -4.32 5.93 -15.85
C ALA A 49 -5.80 6.36 -15.82
N PRO A 50 -6.45 6.32 -14.65
CA PRO A 50 -7.80 6.86 -14.50
C PRO A 50 -7.83 8.36 -14.78
N LEU A 51 -8.91 8.81 -15.42
CA LEU A 51 -9.12 10.22 -15.71
C LEU A 51 -10.20 10.79 -14.80
N PHE A 52 -9.99 12.02 -14.35
CA PHE A 52 -10.88 12.69 -13.40
C PHE A 52 -11.35 14.05 -13.96
N PRO A 53 -12.60 14.43 -13.73
CA PRO A 53 -13.06 15.78 -14.04
C PRO A 53 -12.20 16.85 -13.34
N LYS A 54 -11.96 17.97 -14.01
CA LYS A 54 -11.21 19.12 -13.46
C LYS A 54 -12.07 19.91 -12.45
N ARG A 55 -12.39 19.26 -11.33
CA ARG A 55 -13.15 19.86 -10.22
C ARG A 55 -12.43 19.55 -8.93
N ASP A 56 -12.18 20.58 -8.11
CA ASP A 56 -11.43 20.49 -6.88
C ASP A 56 -12.34 20.63 -5.65
N PHE A 57 -12.22 19.67 -4.75
CA PHE A 57 -12.85 19.62 -3.45
C PHE A 57 -11.77 19.76 -2.39
N VAL A 58 -11.40 20.98 -2.04
CA VAL A 58 -10.33 21.27 -1.10
C VAL A 58 -10.82 20.98 0.31
N ILE A 59 -10.13 20.09 1.05
CA ILE A 59 -10.59 19.58 2.36
C ILE A 59 -10.80 20.70 3.41
N THR A 60 -10.07 21.80 3.33
CA THR A 60 -10.26 22.94 4.25
C THR A 60 -11.61 23.60 4.11
N LYS A 61 -12.24 23.55 2.92
CA LYS A 61 -13.62 24.01 2.70
C LYS A 61 -14.67 23.09 3.36
N PHE A 62 -14.27 21.90 3.78
CA PHE A 62 -15.10 20.92 4.51
C PHE A 62 -14.77 20.86 6.00
N GLY A 63 -13.94 21.80 6.49
CA GLY A 63 -13.62 21.95 7.90
C GLY A 63 -12.29 21.35 8.35
N ALA A 64 -11.46 20.86 7.43
CA ALA A 64 -10.12 20.39 7.80
C ALA A 64 -9.21 21.54 8.22
N LYS A 65 -8.40 21.31 9.26
CA LYS A 65 -7.38 22.24 9.75
C LYS A 65 -6.00 21.62 9.59
N GLY A 66 -5.09 22.36 8.98
CA GLY A 66 -3.72 21.90 8.72
C GLY A 66 -2.76 22.12 9.88
N ASP A 67 -3.22 21.97 11.13
CA ASP A 67 -2.48 22.21 12.37
C ASP A 67 -1.78 20.97 12.96
N GLY A 68 -2.02 19.80 12.35
CA GLY A 68 -1.47 18.50 12.81
C GLY A 68 -2.08 17.95 14.09
N LEU A 69 -3.10 18.60 14.65
CA LEU A 69 -3.72 18.28 15.93
C LEU A 69 -5.21 18.00 15.81
N THR A 70 -5.93 18.84 15.03
CA THR A 70 -7.38 18.68 14.83
C THR A 70 -7.65 17.44 13.98
N ASN A 71 -8.48 16.51 14.49
CA ASN A 71 -8.91 15.33 13.72
C ASN A 71 -9.79 15.77 12.53
N CYS A 72 -9.29 15.54 11.33
CA CYS A 72 -9.91 15.94 10.06
C CYS A 72 -10.69 14.81 9.37
N THR A 73 -10.87 13.64 10.00
CA THR A 73 -11.52 12.46 9.38
C THR A 73 -12.88 12.81 8.79
N ALA A 74 -13.71 13.53 9.53
CA ALA A 74 -15.03 13.96 9.04
C ALA A 74 -14.95 14.91 7.83
N ALA A 75 -13.93 15.78 7.78
CA ALA A 75 -13.72 16.69 6.65
C ALA A 75 -13.31 15.92 5.38
N PHE A 76 -12.41 14.93 5.50
CA PHE A 76 -12.07 14.02 4.40
C PHE A 76 -13.31 13.28 3.89
N GLN A 77 -14.10 12.68 4.79
CA GLN A 77 -15.32 11.96 4.43
C GLN A 77 -16.32 12.85 3.66
N LYS A 78 -16.55 14.08 4.14
CA LYS A 78 -17.45 15.05 3.48
C LYS A 78 -16.93 15.45 2.10
N ALA A 79 -15.63 15.75 1.97
CA ALA A 79 -15.02 16.14 0.70
C ALA A 79 -15.10 15.00 -0.33
N ILE A 80 -14.76 13.77 0.06
CA ILE A 80 -14.82 12.59 -0.79
C ILE A 80 -16.27 12.27 -1.19
N ALA A 81 -17.21 12.35 -0.26
CA ALA A 81 -18.62 12.14 -0.56
C ALA A 81 -19.17 13.18 -1.54
N ALA A 82 -18.85 14.45 -1.35
CA ALA A 82 -19.24 15.55 -2.25
C ALA A 82 -18.63 15.37 -3.66
N CYS A 83 -17.34 15.03 -3.73
CA CYS A 83 -16.64 14.75 -4.98
C CYS A 83 -17.28 13.59 -5.74
N SER A 84 -17.48 12.45 -5.11
CA SER A 84 -18.09 11.28 -5.73
C SER A 84 -19.52 11.54 -6.17
N LYS A 85 -20.35 12.20 -5.34
CA LYS A 85 -21.73 12.59 -5.68
C LYS A 85 -21.80 13.52 -6.89
N ALA A 86 -20.80 14.39 -7.07
CA ALA A 86 -20.71 15.27 -8.24
C ALA A 86 -20.23 14.56 -9.53
N GLY A 87 -20.08 13.23 -9.51
CA GLY A 87 -19.59 12.45 -10.65
C GLY A 87 -18.06 12.36 -10.72
N GLY A 88 -17.34 12.75 -9.66
CA GLY A 88 -15.90 12.65 -9.53
C GLY A 88 -15.14 13.96 -9.63
N GLY A 89 -13.83 13.88 -9.43
CA GLY A 89 -12.92 15.02 -9.41
C GLY A 89 -11.71 14.76 -8.51
N ARG A 90 -11.12 15.86 -8.00
CA ARG A 90 -9.95 15.82 -7.13
C ARG A 90 -10.33 16.29 -5.73
N VAL A 91 -10.08 15.46 -4.73
CA VAL A 91 -10.10 15.87 -3.32
C VAL A 91 -8.71 16.35 -2.97
N VAL A 92 -8.54 17.65 -2.77
CA VAL A 92 -7.24 18.28 -2.63
C VAL A 92 -6.90 18.51 -1.17
N VAL A 93 -5.77 17.97 -0.76
CA VAL A 93 -5.12 18.22 0.54
C VAL A 93 -4.08 19.33 0.30
N PRO A 94 -4.33 20.58 0.72
CA PRO A 94 -3.39 21.68 0.51
C PRO A 94 -2.20 21.55 1.45
N GLN A 95 -1.19 22.43 1.30
CA GLN A 95 -0.05 22.50 2.21
C GLN A 95 -0.51 22.61 3.68
N GLY A 96 0.14 21.86 4.56
CA GLY A 96 -0.16 21.76 5.99
C GLY A 96 -0.12 20.33 6.49
N THR A 97 -0.32 20.13 7.80
CA THR A 97 -0.35 18.81 8.42
C THR A 97 -1.76 18.51 8.90
N PHE A 98 -2.37 17.42 8.37
CA PHE A 98 -3.76 17.07 8.63
C PHE A 98 -3.83 15.72 9.36
N LEU A 99 -4.21 15.75 10.63
CA LEU A 99 -4.45 14.53 11.40
C LEU A 99 -5.76 13.87 10.94
N SER A 100 -5.74 12.57 10.68
CA SER A 100 -6.93 11.83 10.26
C SER A 100 -6.90 10.38 10.76
N GLY A 101 -8.06 9.82 11.01
CA GLY A 101 -8.29 8.37 11.04
C GLY A 101 -8.42 7.82 9.62
N ALA A 102 -9.21 6.76 9.48
CA ALA A 102 -9.40 6.09 8.20
C ALA A 102 -10.01 7.00 7.12
N ILE A 103 -9.43 6.96 5.93
CA ILE A 103 -9.91 7.67 4.73
C ILE A 103 -10.48 6.65 3.75
N HIS A 104 -11.79 6.73 3.46
CA HIS A 104 -12.46 5.85 2.53
C HIS A 104 -12.64 6.53 1.18
N VAL A 105 -11.86 6.12 0.18
CA VAL A 105 -11.94 6.66 -1.19
C VAL A 105 -13.14 6.04 -1.93
N LYS A 106 -13.86 6.85 -2.70
CA LYS A 106 -15.05 6.47 -3.46
C LYS A 106 -14.81 6.57 -4.97
N ASN A 107 -15.77 6.02 -5.74
CA ASN A 107 -15.73 6.04 -7.20
C ASN A 107 -15.41 7.42 -7.76
N ASN A 108 -14.57 7.44 -8.78
CA ASN A 108 -14.17 8.61 -9.55
C ASN A 108 -13.48 9.72 -8.74
N VAL A 109 -12.84 9.36 -7.62
CA VAL A 109 -12.13 10.30 -6.74
C VAL A 109 -10.61 10.11 -6.87
N ASN A 110 -9.91 11.22 -7.12
CA ASN A 110 -8.47 11.34 -6.93
C ASN A 110 -8.19 12.11 -5.64
N LEU A 111 -7.61 11.46 -4.65
CA LEU A 111 -7.06 12.11 -3.45
C LEU A 111 -5.69 12.70 -3.80
N VAL A 112 -5.64 14.03 -3.95
CA VAL A 112 -4.41 14.74 -4.31
C VAL A 112 -3.76 15.30 -3.06
N VAL A 113 -2.59 14.78 -2.69
CA VAL A 113 -1.80 15.27 -1.57
C VAL A 113 -0.74 16.22 -2.12
N SER A 114 -0.97 17.53 -1.97
CA SER A 114 -0.12 18.57 -2.57
C SER A 114 1.29 18.55 -1.98
N ARG A 115 2.27 19.09 -2.71
CA ARG A 115 3.61 19.32 -2.17
C ARG A 115 3.52 20.13 -0.87
N GLY A 116 4.24 19.70 0.17
CA GLY A 116 4.21 20.32 1.50
C GLY A 116 2.95 19.99 2.33
N ALA A 117 2.07 19.14 1.83
CA ALA A 117 0.99 18.55 2.62
C ALA A 117 1.46 17.26 3.28
N THR A 118 1.04 17.04 4.53
CA THR A 118 1.20 15.75 5.24
C THR A 118 -0.16 15.30 5.75
N ILE A 119 -0.60 14.11 5.36
CA ILE A 119 -1.68 13.41 6.04
C ILE A 119 -1.04 12.56 7.14
N LYS A 120 -1.34 12.90 8.38
CA LYS A 120 -0.82 12.27 9.58
C LYS A 120 -1.89 11.35 10.15
N PHE A 121 -1.68 10.03 10.05
CA PHE A 121 -2.69 9.06 10.49
C PHE A 121 -2.68 8.89 12.01
N SER A 122 -3.88 8.84 12.59
CA SER A 122 -4.06 8.70 14.05
C SER A 122 -3.38 7.44 14.59
N LYS A 123 -2.82 7.55 15.80
CA LYS A 123 -2.30 6.42 16.57
C LYS A 123 -3.38 5.68 17.37
N ASP A 124 -4.59 6.25 17.46
CA ASP A 124 -5.70 5.64 18.18
C ASP A 124 -6.41 4.61 17.29
N PRO A 125 -6.41 3.32 17.66
CA PRO A 125 -7.12 2.29 16.91
C PRO A 125 -8.62 2.55 16.73
N ASN A 126 -9.25 3.28 17.65
CA ASN A 126 -10.66 3.61 17.56
C ASN A 126 -11.01 4.48 16.36
N ASP A 127 -10.06 5.28 15.84
CA ASP A 127 -10.25 6.08 14.63
C ASP A 127 -10.32 5.24 13.33
N TYR A 128 -10.15 3.91 13.46
CA TYR A 128 -10.23 2.92 12.38
C TYR A 128 -11.40 1.95 12.53
N LEU A 129 -12.34 2.28 13.42
CA LEU A 129 -13.60 1.56 13.59
C LEU A 129 -14.76 2.33 12.93
N PRO A 130 -15.87 1.65 12.58
CA PRO A 130 -16.11 0.21 12.72
C PRO A 130 -15.20 -0.63 11.81
N VAL A 131 -15.09 -1.93 12.12
CA VAL A 131 -14.36 -2.88 11.26
C VAL A 131 -14.92 -2.89 9.84
N VAL A 132 -14.03 -3.12 8.88
CA VAL A 132 -14.39 -3.23 7.47
C VAL A 132 -13.97 -4.58 6.91
N PHE A 133 -14.61 -4.98 5.82
CA PHE A 133 -14.19 -6.14 5.06
C PHE A 133 -12.82 -5.90 4.46
N SER A 134 -11.85 -6.70 4.86
CA SER A 134 -10.44 -6.49 4.59
C SER A 134 -9.76 -7.81 4.24
N ARG A 135 -8.46 -7.74 4.00
CA ARG A 135 -7.61 -8.91 3.77
C ARG A 135 -6.31 -8.72 4.54
N TRP A 136 -5.94 -9.71 5.35
CA TRP A 136 -4.74 -9.69 6.16
C TRP A 136 -3.89 -10.93 5.87
N GLU A 137 -2.64 -10.77 5.47
CA GLU A 137 -1.73 -11.85 5.06
C GLU A 137 -2.39 -12.92 4.15
N GLY A 138 -3.24 -12.48 3.20
CA GLY A 138 -3.90 -13.38 2.26
C GLY A 138 -5.29 -13.87 2.69
N THR A 139 -5.70 -13.69 3.95
CA THR A 139 -6.98 -14.16 4.48
C THR A 139 -7.99 -13.02 4.59
N GLU A 140 -9.22 -13.25 4.11
CA GLU A 140 -10.33 -12.28 4.25
C GLU A 140 -10.92 -12.30 5.67
N LEU A 141 -11.24 -11.12 6.19
CA LEU A 141 -11.77 -10.91 7.54
C LEU A 141 -12.48 -9.56 7.66
N MET A 142 -13.09 -9.30 8.81
CA MET A 142 -13.54 -7.98 9.27
C MET A 142 -12.49 -7.44 10.25
N ASN A 143 -11.75 -6.37 9.87
CA ASN A 143 -10.66 -5.82 10.67
C ASN A 143 -10.77 -4.30 10.79
N TYR A 144 -9.93 -3.69 11.63
CA TYR A 144 -9.69 -2.25 11.56
C TYR A 144 -9.56 -1.79 10.13
N SER A 145 -10.17 -0.65 9.80
CA SER A 145 -10.02 -0.07 8.47
C SER A 145 -8.54 0.16 8.16
N PRO A 146 -8.08 -0.15 6.94
CA PRO A 146 -6.83 0.41 6.43
C PRO A 146 -6.82 1.93 6.56
N PHE A 147 -5.65 2.54 6.63
CA PHE A 147 -5.50 3.99 6.74
C PHE A 147 -6.14 4.69 5.54
N ILE A 148 -5.88 4.18 4.33
CA ILE A 148 -6.63 4.56 3.13
C ILE A 148 -7.27 3.30 2.57
N TYR A 149 -8.59 3.31 2.49
CA TYR A 149 -9.39 2.17 2.12
C TYR A 149 -10.31 2.48 0.93
N ALA A 150 -10.46 1.50 0.05
CA ALA A 150 -11.49 1.50 -0.98
C ALA A 150 -11.96 0.07 -1.20
N PHE A 151 -13.26 -0.16 -1.22
CA PHE A 151 -13.85 -1.47 -1.45
C PHE A 151 -14.84 -1.40 -2.62
N GLU A 152 -14.63 -2.24 -3.64
CA GLU A 152 -15.46 -2.31 -4.86
C GLU A 152 -15.63 -0.95 -5.56
N GLN A 153 -14.57 -0.11 -5.53
CA GLN A 153 -14.59 1.19 -6.18
C GLN A 153 -13.89 1.14 -7.56
N ARG A 154 -14.24 2.11 -8.42
CA ARG A 154 -13.68 2.24 -9.77
C ARG A 154 -13.15 3.65 -9.99
N ASN A 155 -12.09 3.77 -10.82
CA ASN A 155 -11.46 5.04 -11.17
C ASN A 155 -11.08 5.81 -9.91
N ILE A 156 -10.17 5.28 -9.14
CA ILE A 156 -9.67 5.91 -7.91
C ILE A 156 -8.19 6.20 -8.03
N ALA A 157 -7.75 7.29 -7.41
CA ALA A 157 -6.33 7.59 -7.36
C ALA A 157 -5.93 8.24 -6.03
N ILE A 158 -4.65 8.07 -5.70
CA ILE A 158 -3.94 8.81 -4.65
C ILE A 158 -2.70 9.38 -5.34
N THR A 159 -2.66 10.69 -5.52
CA THR A 159 -1.58 11.32 -6.30
C THR A 159 -1.03 12.56 -5.60
N GLY A 160 0.06 13.09 -6.14
CA GLY A 160 0.69 14.32 -5.66
C GLY A 160 2.09 14.10 -5.11
N GLU A 161 2.65 15.11 -4.47
CA GLU A 161 4.03 15.11 -3.98
C GLU A 161 4.13 15.28 -2.46
N GLY A 162 3.00 15.09 -1.78
CA GLY A 162 2.92 15.18 -0.32
C GLY A 162 3.22 13.85 0.38
N THR A 163 3.12 13.88 1.70
CA THR A 163 3.48 12.76 2.58
C THR A 163 2.24 12.13 3.22
N LEU A 164 2.23 10.80 3.24
CA LEU A 164 1.32 9.97 4.01
C LEU A 164 2.13 9.40 5.18
N ASP A 165 1.90 9.92 6.39
CA ASP A 165 2.63 9.51 7.60
C ASP A 165 1.74 8.62 8.49
N GLY A 166 2.06 7.35 8.55
CA GLY A 166 1.33 6.38 9.38
C GLY A 166 1.59 6.49 10.87
N GLN A 167 2.52 7.35 11.30
CA GLN A 167 2.90 7.54 12.70
C GLN A 167 3.21 6.25 13.46
N SER A 168 3.52 5.17 12.76
CA SER A 168 3.84 3.89 13.39
C SER A 168 5.26 3.92 13.93
N GLY A 169 5.43 3.39 15.10
CA GLY A 169 6.68 3.37 15.82
C GLY A 169 6.60 2.43 17.02
N MET A 170 7.65 2.47 17.87
CA MET A 170 7.73 1.64 19.08
C MET A 170 6.69 2.02 20.15
N ASP A 171 6.01 3.15 19.99
CA ASP A 171 4.96 3.67 20.87
C ASP A 171 3.54 3.53 20.28
N SER A 172 3.41 2.90 19.10
CA SER A 172 2.16 2.83 18.37
C SER A 172 1.94 1.41 17.80
N TRP A 173 1.73 1.25 16.51
CA TRP A 173 1.34 0.00 15.86
C TRP A 173 2.40 -1.12 15.89
N TRP A 174 3.70 -0.79 15.93
CA TRP A 174 4.77 -1.80 15.84
C TRP A 174 4.81 -2.78 17.03
N PRO A 175 4.53 -2.39 18.28
CA PRO A 175 4.46 -3.36 19.39
C PRO A 175 3.49 -4.52 19.15
N TRP A 176 2.44 -4.31 18.35
CA TRP A 176 1.49 -5.36 18.02
C TRP A 176 2.11 -6.54 17.25
N ILE A 177 3.31 -6.38 16.66
CA ILE A 177 4.09 -7.50 16.07
C ILE A 177 4.40 -8.58 17.11
N GLY A 178 4.53 -8.20 18.38
CA GLY A 178 4.92 -9.08 19.48
C GLY A 178 6.41 -9.39 19.52
N ARG A 179 7.27 -8.47 19.06
CA ARG A 179 8.74 -8.59 19.10
C ARG A 179 9.34 -7.40 19.84
N VAL A 180 10.33 -7.68 20.73
CA VAL A 180 10.99 -6.67 21.57
C VAL A 180 11.67 -5.57 20.75
N ASN A 181 12.30 -5.93 19.62
CA ASN A 181 12.94 -4.96 18.73
C ASN A 181 11.96 -4.02 18.00
N TYR A 182 10.66 -4.25 18.13
CA TYR A 182 9.57 -3.37 17.65
C TYR A 182 8.80 -2.71 18.81
N GLY A 183 9.40 -2.65 20.00
CA GLY A 183 8.80 -2.00 21.17
C GLY A 183 7.81 -2.85 21.97
N TRP A 184 7.58 -4.12 21.60
CA TRP A 184 6.72 -4.99 22.38
C TRP A 184 7.37 -5.33 23.73
N LYS A 185 6.57 -5.31 24.79
CA LYS A 185 6.97 -5.71 26.15
C LYS A 185 6.24 -6.98 26.56
N GLU A 186 6.90 -7.82 27.33
CA GLU A 186 6.28 -9.04 27.87
C GLU A 186 5.00 -8.72 28.64
N GLY A 187 3.98 -9.56 28.48
CA GLY A 187 2.65 -9.34 29.08
C GLY A 187 1.76 -8.35 28.34
N THR A 188 2.26 -7.62 27.32
CA THR A 188 1.39 -6.73 26.53
C THR A 188 0.75 -7.46 25.34
N PRO A 189 -0.46 -7.04 24.93
CA PRO A 189 -1.15 -7.64 23.80
C PRO A 189 -0.36 -7.57 22.49
N ASN A 190 -0.56 -8.55 21.62
CA ASN A 190 0.05 -8.59 20.30
C ASN A 190 -0.77 -9.45 19.32
N GLN A 191 -0.40 -9.44 18.04
CA GLN A 191 -1.15 -10.09 16.96
C GLN A 191 -1.02 -11.62 16.89
N ARG A 192 -0.18 -12.28 17.70
CA ARG A 192 0.13 -13.71 17.52
C ARG A 192 -1.09 -14.61 17.70
N SER A 193 -1.87 -14.38 18.77
CA SER A 193 -3.11 -15.13 19.03
C SER A 193 -4.16 -14.88 17.98
N ASP A 194 -4.34 -13.61 17.58
CA ASP A 194 -5.33 -13.22 16.58
C ASP A 194 -4.97 -13.79 15.20
N ARG A 195 -3.68 -13.80 14.85
CA ARG A 195 -3.19 -14.42 13.62
C ARG A 195 -3.50 -15.91 13.57
N ALA A 196 -3.23 -16.65 14.66
CA ALA A 196 -3.54 -18.07 14.77
C ALA A 196 -5.05 -18.32 14.68
N ALA A 197 -5.85 -17.51 15.39
CA ALA A 197 -7.31 -17.60 15.35
C ALA A 197 -7.85 -17.35 13.94
N LEU A 198 -7.37 -16.33 13.23
CA LEU A 198 -7.79 -16.03 11.87
C LEU A 198 -7.46 -17.20 10.90
N GLN A 199 -6.27 -17.78 11.02
CA GLN A 199 -5.88 -18.95 10.21
C GLN A 199 -6.79 -20.14 10.48
N GLN A 200 -7.03 -20.45 11.75
CA GLN A 200 -7.93 -21.54 12.16
C GLN A 200 -9.36 -21.31 11.66
N MET A 201 -9.91 -20.11 11.81
CA MET A 201 -11.24 -19.76 11.27
C MET A 201 -11.31 -19.94 9.75
N ALA A 202 -10.25 -19.59 9.02
CA ALA A 202 -10.21 -19.76 7.58
C ALA A 202 -10.18 -21.25 7.17
N GLU A 203 -9.37 -22.07 7.86
CA GLU A 203 -9.27 -23.52 7.63
C GLU A 203 -10.61 -24.25 7.95
N GLN A 204 -11.30 -23.80 8.98
CA GLN A 204 -12.62 -24.33 9.38
C GLN A 204 -13.76 -23.81 8.50
N GLY A 205 -13.50 -22.95 7.51
CA GLY A 205 -14.53 -22.41 6.63
C GLY A 205 -15.49 -21.45 7.30
N VAL A 206 -15.14 -20.86 8.47
CA VAL A 206 -15.96 -19.85 9.14
C VAL A 206 -16.24 -18.69 8.18
N HIS A 207 -17.50 -18.25 8.14
CA HIS A 207 -17.89 -17.18 7.22
C HIS A 207 -17.14 -15.87 7.52
N VAL A 208 -16.71 -15.15 6.49
CA VAL A 208 -15.83 -13.96 6.62
C VAL A 208 -16.41 -12.91 7.56
N LYS A 209 -17.74 -12.69 7.55
CA LYS A 209 -18.42 -11.73 8.45
C LYS A 209 -18.32 -12.10 9.94
N GLU A 210 -18.00 -13.33 10.25
CA GLU A 210 -17.82 -13.83 11.61
C GLU A 210 -16.35 -13.75 12.07
N ARG A 211 -15.40 -13.56 11.12
CA ARG A 211 -13.97 -13.37 11.42
C ARG A 211 -13.72 -11.91 11.82
N MET A 212 -14.17 -11.56 13.03
CA MET A 212 -14.18 -10.18 13.53
C MET A 212 -12.92 -9.89 14.36
N PHE A 213 -12.08 -8.95 13.88
CA PHE A 213 -10.83 -8.56 14.51
C PHE A 213 -10.74 -7.03 14.62
N GLY A 214 -11.57 -6.44 15.48
CA GLY A 214 -11.61 -5.01 15.77
C GLY A 214 -11.16 -4.71 17.21
N ALA A 215 -11.96 -3.95 17.95
CA ALA A 215 -11.67 -3.59 19.33
C ALA A 215 -11.30 -4.82 20.18
N GLY A 216 -10.16 -4.75 20.87
CA GLY A 216 -9.62 -5.86 21.66
C GLY A 216 -8.77 -6.86 20.88
N HIS A 217 -8.63 -6.69 19.57
CA HIS A 217 -7.76 -7.46 18.69
C HIS A 217 -6.60 -6.62 18.17
N TYR A 218 -5.51 -7.28 17.71
CA TYR A 218 -4.23 -6.61 17.46
C TYR A 218 -3.66 -6.90 16.07
N LEU A 219 -4.51 -7.29 15.10
CA LEU A 219 -4.09 -7.38 13.69
C LEU A 219 -3.93 -5.98 13.13
N ARG A 220 -2.68 -5.60 12.83
CA ARG A 220 -2.35 -4.26 12.34
C ARG A 220 -3.04 -3.98 11.00
N PRO A 221 -3.62 -2.78 10.80
CA PRO A 221 -4.25 -2.40 9.54
C PRO A 221 -3.21 -2.25 8.42
N GLN A 222 -3.66 -2.39 7.17
CA GLN A 222 -2.88 -2.04 5.98
C GLN A 222 -2.78 -0.51 5.86
N PHE A 223 -1.71 -0.01 5.21
CA PHE A 223 -1.63 1.43 4.95
C PHE A 223 -2.62 1.85 3.86
N ILE A 224 -2.51 1.26 2.67
CA ILE A 224 -3.42 1.52 1.55
C ILE A 224 -3.95 0.18 1.05
N GLN A 225 -5.26 0.03 1.03
CA GLN A 225 -5.91 -1.19 0.54
C GLN A 225 -7.09 -0.88 -0.38
N PRO A 226 -6.87 -0.77 -1.70
CA PRO A 226 -7.92 -0.83 -2.68
C PRO A 226 -8.31 -2.28 -2.92
N TYR A 227 -9.41 -2.74 -2.30
CA TYR A 227 -9.83 -4.13 -2.35
C TYR A 227 -11.01 -4.33 -3.31
N ARG A 228 -10.90 -5.28 -4.23
CA ARG A 228 -11.85 -5.51 -5.33
C ARG A 228 -12.11 -4.25 -6.18
N CYS A 229 -11.13 -3.36 -6.26
CA CYS A 229 -11.23 -2.12 -7.02
C CYS A 229 -10.77 -2.31 -8.47
N GLN A 230 -11.20 -1.38 -9.34
CA GLN A 230 -10.80 -1.36 -10.76
C GLN A 230 -10.26 0.03 -11.10
N ASN A 231 -9.20 0.06 -11.94
CA ASN A 231 -8.58 1.27 -12.42
C ASN A 231 -8.09 2.16 -11.27
N VAL A 232 -7.01 1.72 -10.63
CA VAL A 232 -6.40 2.32 -9.45
C VAL A 232 -5.05 2.91 -9.81
N LEU A 233 -4.79 4.15 -9.41
CA LEU A 233 -3.49 4.81 -9.56
C LEU A 233 -2.99 5.29 -8.19
N ILE A 234 -1.75 4.98 -7.85
CA ILE A 234 -1.04 5.53 -6.69
C ILE A 234 0.30 6.05 -7.22
N GLU A 235 0.50 7.36 -7.17
CA GLU A 235 1.65 7.97 -7.83
C GLU A 235 2.13 9.24 -7.11
N GLY A 236 3.44 9.38 -6.94
CA GLY A 236 4.13 10.59 -6.53
C GLY A 236 4.14 10.85 -5.02
N VAL A 237 3.24 10.27 -4.24
CA VAL A 237 3.18 10.45 -2.77
C VAL A 237 4.31 9.71 -2.06
N GLN A 238 4.81 10.29 -0.98
CA GLN A 238 5.76 9.66 -0.07
C GLN A 238 5.00 8.94 1.05
N ILE A 239 5.30 7.67 1.31
CA ILE A 239 4.71 6.89 2.40
C ILE A 239 5.78 6.63 3.44
N VAL A 240 5.53 7.01 4.69
CA VAL A 240 6.45 6.83 5.82
C VAL A 240 5.74 6.22 7.03
N ASN A 241 6.51 5.59 7.90
CA ASN A 241 6.03 5.05 9.18
C ASN A 241 4.81 4.13 9.02
N SER A 242 4.90 3.12 8.15
CA SER A 242 3.82 2.15 7.91
C SER A 242 3.57 1.26 9.13
N PRO A 243 2.29 0.89 9.42
CA PRO A 243 1.98 -0.09 10.47
C PRO A 243 2.40 -1.52 10.10
N MET A 244 2.45 -1.83 8.81
CA MET A 244 2.89 -3.11 8.26
C MET A 244 3.96 -2.91 7.20
#